data_81b2d679ee2c66f48d7769e0d6f795ad
#
_entry.id   81b2d679ee2c66f48d7769e0d6f795ad
#
_cell.length_a   1.000
_cell.length_b   1.000
_cell.length_c   1.000
_cell.angle_alpha   90.00
_cell.angle_beta   90.00
_cell.angle_gamma   90.00
#
_symmetry.space_group_name_H-M   'P 1'
#
loop_
_entity.id
_entity.type
_entity.pdbx_description
1 polymer ?
#
loop_
_entity_poly.entity_id
_entity_poly.type
_entity_poly.pdbx_seq_one_letter_code
_entity_poly.pdbx_strand_id
1 'polypeptide(L)'
;MTAPNRRSFLQLLGLWAFNGVLLVTLLGLTLWAAGALYFMLPLKEIRGFSAAVYVVAVLGLLMAIRPLWKGAIAALALFFLVLAWTLTIHPSNDAHWEPDVAQTAWAEIDGDQVTIHNFRNFDYRSSTDFVPNWETKTVDLTALRGIDLFVNYWGVRWMAHPVVSFQFGDSDHVAFSIELRRQVGQEYSTLAGLYKTYGLIYLVGDERDLVRVRTNYRKEDIYLYRTVTKPARARAIFLDYLRSVNDLHQHPAFYNELTSNCTTNVRVHTAATATGEPPPWDWRMLINGYADQMLYERGDLIGQLAFADLRKQALVDEKAKAANDDPDFSRRIRDGVIGF
;
A
#
# COMPACT_ATOMS: atom_id res chain seq x y z
N MET A 1 36.67 -48.40 28.28
CA MET A 1 35.88 -47.19 27.88
C MET A 1 35.46 -47.38 26.46
N THR A 2 34.19 -47.78 26.25
CA THR A 2 33.63 -47.97 24.91
C THR A 2 33.30 -46.62 24.30
N ALA A 3 33.83 -46.33 23.11
CA ALA A 3 33.53 -45.09 22.37
C ALA A 3 32.01 -44.94 22.18
N PRO A 4 31.42 -43.74 22.37
CA PRO A 4 30.00 -43.54 22.17
C PRO A 4 29.65 -43.87 20.72
N ASN A 5 28.61 -44.68 20.54
CA ASN A 5 28.14 -45.17 19.23
C ASN A 5 27.79 -43.97 18.34
N ARG A 6 28.60 -43.67 17.29
CA ARG A 6 28.42 -42.54 16.34
C ARG A 6 27.00 -42.46 15.75
N ARG A 7 26.33 -43.61 15.57
CA ARG A 7 24.95 -43.67 15.10
C ARG A 7 23.96 -43.07 16.11
N SER A 8 24.16 -43.31 17.43
CA SER A 8 23.29 -42.74 18.47
C SER A 8 23.48 -41.25 18.63
N PHE A 9 24.69 -40.72 18.44
CA PHE A 9 24.97 -39.30 18.49
C PHE A 9 24.33 -38.55 17.31
N LEU A 10 24.47 -39.06 16.06
CA LEU A 10 23.83 -38.47 14.88
C LEU A 10 22.30 -38.51 14.94
N GLN A 11 21.72 -39.60 15.50
CA GLN A 11 20.28 -39.67 15.71
C GLN A 11 19.78 -38.67 16.75
N LEU A 12 20.50 -38.46 17.84
CA LEU A 12 20.19 -37.44 18.83
C LEU A 12 20.30 -36.03 18.23
N LEU A 13 21.36 -35.73 17.49
CA LEU A 13 21.54 -34.46 16.81
C LEU A 13 20.40 -34.19 15.82
N GLY A 14 20.01 -35.19 15.03
CA GLY A 14 18.88 -35.10 14.10
C GLY A 14 17.55 -34.79 14.81
N LEU A 15 17.31 -35.46 15.97
CA LEU A 15 16.11 -35.22 16.78
C LEU A 15 16.09 -33.80 17.39
N TRP A 16 17.22 -33.29 17.86
CA TRP A 16 17.33 -31.94 18.37
C TRP A 16 17.11 -30.91 17.27
N ALA A 17 17.71 -31.09 16.08
CA ALA A 17 17.50 -30.25 14.94
C ALA A 17 16.03 -30.22 14.47
N PHE A 18 15.40 -31.42 14.38
CA PHE A 18 13.98 -31.53 14.03
C PHE A 18 13.08 -30.80 15.05
N ASN A 19 13.28 -31.06 16.37
CA ASN A 19 12.50 -30.38 17.40
C ASN A 19 12.72 -28.87 17.38
N GLY A 20 13.95 -28.41 17.12
CA GLY A 20 14.28 -27.00 16.98
C GLY A 20 13.51 -26.33 15.83
N VAL A 21 13.54 -26.93 14.64
CA VAL A 21 12.77 -26.46 13.48
C VAL A 21 11.27 -26.47 13.77
N LEU A 22 10.76 -27.55 14.35
CA LEU A 22 9.35 -27.67 14.74
C LEU A 22 8.92 -26.54 15.69
N LEU A 23 9.70 -26.25 16.72
CA LEU A 23 9.39 -25.20 17.70
C LEU A 23 9.45 -23.81 17.09
N VAL A 24 10.43 -23.51 16.22
CA VAL A 24 10.52 -22.23 15.51
C VAL A 24 9.32 -22.05 14.58
N THR A 25 8.92 -23.11 13.86
CA THR A 25 7.73 -23.06 13.00
C THR A 25 6.46 -22.82 13.82
N LEU A 26 6.27 -23.58 14.91
CA LEU A 26 5.11 -23.38 15.80
C LEU A 26 5.10 -21.99 16.43
N LEU A 27 6.25 -21.43 16.79
CA LEU A 27 6.33 -20.06 17.30
C LEU A 27 5.83 -19.06 16.25
N GLY A 28 6.29 -19.15 15.01
CA GLY A 28 5.84 -18.29 13.92
C GLY A 28 4.32 -18.40 13.68
N LEU A 29 3.79 -19.62 13.61
CA LEU A 29 2.34 -19.85 13.44
C LEU A 29 1.53 -19.35 14.64
N THR A 30 2.04 -19.52 15.86
CA THR A 30 1.39 -19.04 17.08
C THR A 30 1.34 -17.51 17.12
N LEU A 31 2.44 -16.86 16.79
CA LEU A 31 2.50 -15.39 16.72
C LEU A 31 1.55 -14.84 15.66
N TRP A 32 1.51 -15.49 14.48
CA TRP A 32 0.58 -15.08 13.42
C TRP A 32 -0.88 -15.25 13.85
N ALA A 33 -1.26 -16.37 14.43
CA ALA A 33 -2.63 -16.62 14.87
C ALA A 33 -3.04 -15.71 16.05
N ALA A 34 -2.14 -15.47 17.01
CA ALA A 34 -2.38 -14.51 18.08
C ALA A 34 -2.57 -13.09 17.52
N GLY A 35 -1.76 -12.70 16.53
CA GLY A 35 -1.93 -11.43 15.81
C GLY A 35 -3.27 -11.37 15.05
N ALA A 36 -3.69 -12.45 14.38
CA ALA A 36 -4.99 -12.51 13.73
C ALA A 36 -6.13 -12.29 14.72
N LEU A 37 -6.11 -12.94 15.87
CA LEU A 37 -7.09 -12.73 16.94
C LEU A 37 -7.05 -11.32 17.50
N TYR A 38 -5.86 -10.72 17.63
CA TYR A 38 -5.69 -9.37 18.15
C TYR A 38 -6.17 -8.29 17.17
N PHE A 39 -5.86 -8.41 15.88
CA PHE A 39 -6.14 -7.36 14.90
C PHE A 39 -7.49 -7.52 14.19
N MET A 40 -7.97 -8.77 13.99
CA MET A 40 -9.12 -9.04 13.13
C MET A 40 -10.43 -9.29 13.90
N LEU A 41 -10.40 -9.58 15.21
CA LEU A 41 -11.64 -9.72 15.97
C LEU A 41 -12.42 -8.40 15.99
N PRO A 42 -13.77 -8.42 15.76
CA PRO A 42 -14.56 -7.20 15.70
C PRO A 42 -14.66 -6.48 17.06
N LEU A 43 -14.79 -7.24 18.15
CA LEU A 43 -14.91 -6.71 19.50
C LEU A 43 -13.53 -6.35 20.07
N LYS A 44 -13.22 -5.05 20.14
CA LYS A 44 -11.91 -4.54 20.59
C LYS A 44 -11.55 -4.98 22.00
N GLU A 45 -12.54 -5.07 22.89
CA GLU A 45 -12.39 -5.37 24.31
C GLU A 45 -11.83 -6.76 24.60
N ILE A 46 -12.15 -7.74 23.73
CA ILE A 46 -11.69 -9.14 23.92
C ILE A 46 -10.45 -9.51 23.11
N ARG A 47 -9.93 -8.62 22.28
CA ARG A 47 -8.80 -8.89 21.37
C ARG A 47 -7.56 -9.39 22.09
N GLY A 48 -7.09 -8.60 23.07
CA GLY A 48 -5.92 -8.93 23.87
C GLY A 48 -6.11 -10.20 24.69
N PHE A 49 -7.29 -10.37 25.28
CA PHE A 49 -7.64 -11.57 26.04
C PHE A 49 -7.64 -12.82 25.15
N SER A 50 -8.29 -12.78 23.99
CA SER A 50 -8.37 -13.88 23.05
C SER A 50 -6.98 -14.30 22.53
N ALA A 51 -6.12 -13.35 22.19
CA ALA A 51 -4.76 -13.61 21.78
C ALA A 51 -3.93 -14.27 22.91
N ALA A 52 -4.06 -13.76 24.14
CA ALA A 52 -3.38 -14.32 25.30
C ALA A 52 -3.85 -15.75 25.63
N VAL A 53 -5.16 -15.99 25.63
CA VAL A 53 -5.75 -17.34 25.85
C VAL A 53 -5.25 -18.32 24.79
N TYR A 54 -5.20 -17.91 23.54
CA TYR A 54 -4.66 -18.74 22.46
C TYR A 54 -3.20 -19.15 22.70
N VAL A 55 -2.33 -18.19 23.05
CA VAL A 55 -0.91 -18.47 23.34
C VAL A 55 -0.77 -19.41 24.53
N VAL A 56 -1.52 -19.17 25.62
CA VAL A 56 -1.50 -20.02 26.82
C VAL A 56 -1.99 -21.43 26.47
N ALA A 57 -3.03 -21.57 25.66
CA ALA A 57 -3.53 -22.87 25.21
C ALA A 57 -2.47 -23.64 24.41
N VAL A 58 -1.79 -22.99 23.45
CA VAL A 58 -0.70 -23.62 22.66
C VAL A 58 0.43 -24.08 23.59
N LEU A 59 0.90 -23.23 24.51
CA LEU A 59 1.94 -23.59 25.47
C LEU A 59 1.51 -24.74 26.37
N GLY A 60 0.27 -24.71 26.87
CA GLY A 60 -0.31 -25.78 27.68
C GLY A 60 -0.33 -27.14 26.94
N LEU A 61 -0.73 -27.14 25.66
CA LEU A 61 -0.73 -28.35 24.82
C LEU A 61 0.68 -28.91 24.63
N LEU A 62 1.68 -28.07 24.37
CA LEU A 62 3.06 -28.47 24.17
C LEU A 62 3.70 -29.02 25.47
N MET A 63 3.27 -28.52 26.64
CA MET A 63 3.75 -29.00 27.94
C MET A 63 3.05 -30.26 28.43
N ALA A 64 1.73 -30.34 28.27
CA ALA A 64 0.91 -31.42 28.81
C ALA A 64 0.93 -32.70 27.94
N ILE A 65 1.04 -32.57 26.63
CA ILE A 65 0.94 -33.70 25.70
C ILE A 65 2.35 -34.19 25.32
N ARG A 66 2.63 -35.48 25.64
CA ARG A 66 3.88 -36.16 25.30
C ARG A 66 3.65 -37.34 24.36
N PRO A 67 4.55 -37.64 23.45
CA PRO A 67 5.76 -36.88 23.04
C PRO A 67 5.44 -35.55 22.35
N LEU A 68 6.42 -34.63 22.25
CA LEU A 68 6.27 -33.27 21.76
C LEU A 68 5.52 -33.16 20.43
N TRP A 69 5.73 -34.09 19.50
CA TRP A 69 5.05 -34.08 18.19
C TRP A 69 3.52 -34.19 18.29
N LYS A 70 2.98 -34.89 19.32
CA LYS A 70 1.52 -34.97 19.56
C LYS A 70 0.97 -33.64 20.06
N GLY A 71 1.70 -32.97 20.97
CA GLY A 71 1.37 -31.61 21.40
C GLY A 71 1.42 -30.61 20.22
N ALA A 72 2.41 -30.77 19.33
CA ALA A 72 2.53 -29.98 18.11
C ALA A 72 1.32 -30.16 17.16
N ILE A 73 0.84 -31.39 16.98
CA ILE A 73 -0.37 -31.69 16.19
C ILE A 73 -1.60 -30.96 16.78
N ALA A 74 -1.77 -30.99 18.10
CA ALA A 74 -2.87 -30.31 18.76
C ALA A 74 -2.76 -28.78 18.61
N ALA A 75 -1.55 -28.21 18.74
CA ALA A 75 -1.30 -26.82 18.49
C ALA A 75 -1.58 -26.40 17.03
N LEU A 76 -1.18 -27.24 16.06
CA LEU A 76 -1.51 -27.04 14.64
C LEU A 76 -3.01 -27.09 14.38
N ALA A 77 -3.75 -27.98 15.05
CA ALA A 77 -5.22 -28.03 14.96
C ALA A 77 -5.84 -26.68 15.40
N LEU A 78 -5.39 -26.11 16.54
CA LEU A 78 -5.81 -24.77 16.97
C LEU A 78 -5.45 -23.69 15.95
N PHE A 79 -4.24 -23.76 15.38
CA PHE A 79 -3.84 -22.83 14.33
C PHE A 79 -4.78 -22.89 13.13
N PHE A 80 -5.11 -24.11 12.65
CA PHE A 80 -6.01 -24.29 11.51
C PHE A 80 -7.44 -23.83 11.81
N LEU A 81 -7.92 -23.89 13.05
CA LEU A 81 -9.19 -23.30 13.44
C LEU A 81 -9.18 -21.77 13.29
N VAL A 82 -8.11 -21.09 13.77
CA VAL A 82 -7.95 -19.66 13.58
C VAL A 82 -7.82 -19.32 12.10
N LEU A 83 -7.01 -20.07 11.35
CA LEU A 83 -6.84 -19.87 9.91
C LEU A 83 -8.19 -20.02 9.18
N ALA A 84 -8.96 -21.08 9.44
CA ALA A 84 -10.27 -21.29 8.84
C ALA A 84 -11.22 -20.12 9.14
N TRP A 85 -11.24 -19.64 10.40
CA TRP A 85 -11.99 -18.44 10.74
C TRP A 85 -11.53 -17.22 9.94
N THR A 86 -10.21 -16.96 9.77
CA THR A 86 -9.74 -15.82 8.99
C THR A 86 -10.17 -15.89 7.51
N LEU A 87 -10.39 -17.09 6.97
CA LEU A 87 -10.86 -17.28 5.60
C LEU A 87 -12.35 -16.89 5.42
N THR A 88 -13.13 -16.87 6.50
CA THR A 88 -14.53 -16.40 6.46
C THR A 88 -14.68 -14.89 6.48
N ILE A 89 -13.58 -14.15 6.72
CA ILE A 89 -13.60 -12.69 6.74
C ILE A 89 -13.44 -12.17 5.32
N HIS A 90 -14.49 -11.52 4.82
CA HIS A 90 -14.53 -10.93 3.49
C HIS A 90 -14.44 -9.41 3.55
N PRO A 91 -13.80 -8.77 2.57
CA PRO A 91 -13.82 -7.31 2.46
C PRO A 91 -15.21 -6.84 2.03
N SER A 92 -15.55 -5.60 2.36
CA SER A 92 -16.83 -4.99 1.99
C SER A 92 -16.63 -3.52 1.62
N ASN A 93 -17.47 -2.99 0.73
CA ASN A 93 -17.57 -1.55 0.48
C ASN A 93 -18.57 -0.86 1.42
N ASP A 94 -19.43 -1.62 2.14
CA ASP A 94 -20.54 -1.11 2.93
C ASP A 94 -20.22 -0.89 4.42
N ALA A 95 -18.95 -0.87 4.82
CA ALA A 95 -18.57 -0.57 6.20
C ALA A 95 -18.64 0.94 6.49
N HIS A 96 -18.60 1.29 7.78
CA HIS A 96 -18.57 2.68 8.23
C HIS A 96 -17.15 3.26 8.07
N TRP A 97 -16.86 3.72 6.86
CA TRP A 97 -15.55 4.23 6.46
C TRP A 97 -15.29 5.65 6.96
N GLU A 98 -14.00 6.00 7.19
CA GLU A 98 -13.60 7.39 7.44
C GLU A 98 -14.03 8.28 6.27
N PRO A 99 -14.45 9.54 6.52
CA PRO A 99 -15.01 10.42 5.49
C PRO A 99 -14.11 10.65 4.28
N ASP A 100 -12.80 10.64 4.47
CA ASP A 100 -11.80 10.85 3.41
C ASP A 100 -11.62 9.65 2.47
N VAL A 101 -12.16 8.49 2.83
CA VAL A 101 -12.14 7.24 2.06
C VAL A 101 -13.55 6.63 1.90
N ALA A 102 -14.60 7.41 2.14
CA ALA A 102 -15.97 6.90 2.22
C ALA A 102 -16.47 6.32 0.90
N GLN A 103 -16.10 6.91 -0.24
CA GLN A 103 -16.57 6.49 -1.56
C GLN A 103 -15.42 5.90 -2.39
N THR A 104 -15.71 4.79 -3.07
CA THR A 104 -14.80 4.20 -4.07
C THR A 104 -15.06 4.85 -5.43
N ALA A 105 -14.00 5.27 -6.11
CA ALA A 105 -14.13 5.73 -7.48
C ALA A 105 -14.52 4.57 -8.42
N TRP A 106 -15.11 4.90 -9.57
CA TRP A 106 -15.34 3.99 -10.69
C TRP A 106 -15.42 4.79 -11.99
N ALA A 107 -15.22 4.15 -13.14
CA ALA A 107 -15.14 4.85 -14.41
C ALA A 107 -15.89 4.14 -15.52
N GLU A 108 -16.54 4.93 -16.37
CA GLU A 108 -17.10 4.53 -17.66
C GLU A 108 -16.11 4.89 -18.77
N ILE A 109 -15.90 3.98 -19.71
CA ILE A 109 -14.98 4.15 -20.83
C ILE A 109 -15.77 3.98 -22.12
N ASP A 110 -15.89 5.08 -22.89
CA ASP A 110 -16.52 5.09 -24.20
C ASP A 110 -15.53 5.62 -25.25
N GLY A 111 -14.89 4.71 -25.95
CA GLY A 111 -13.82 5.04 -26.90
C GLY A 111 -12.65 5.77 -26.25
N ASP A 112 -12.47 7.04 -26.59
CA ASP A 112 -11.44 7.89 -25.99
C ASP A 112 -11.94 8.76 -24.83
N GLN A 113 -13.25 8.79 -24.59
CA GLN A 113 -13.83 9.50 -23.46
C GLN A 113 -13.88 8.59 -22.22
N VAL A 114 -13.41 9.12 -21.11
CA VAL A 114 -13.46 8.45 -19.80
C VAL A 114 -14.18 9.34 -18.81
N THR A 115 -15.27 8.84 -18.23
CA THR A 115 -16.00 9.51 -17.16
C THR A 115 -15.73 8.82 -15.83
N ILE A 116 -15.10 9.54 -14.90
CA ILE A 116 -14.71 9.06 -13.57
C ILE A 116 -15.72 9.59 -12.57
N HIS A 117 -16.39 8.68 -11.86
CA HIS A 117 -17.31 8.99 -10.79
C HIS A 117 -16.64 8.88 -9.43
N ASN A 118 -17.16 9.60 -8.44
CA ASN A 118 -16.55 9.74 -7.12
C ASN A 118 -15.10 10.23 -7.20
N PHE A 119 -14.84 11.13 -8.14
CA PHE A 119 -13.57 11.85 -8.26
C PHE A 119 -13.43 12.81 -7.08
N ARG A 120 -12.35 12.70 -6.33
CA ARG A 120 -12.15 13.45 -5.09
C ARG A 120 -11.57 14.84 -5.35
N ASN A 121 -12.27 15.87 -4.87
CA ASN A 121 -11.82 17.26 -4.93
C ASN A 121 -12.24 18.00 -3.66
N PHE A 122 -11.68 17.58 -2.53
CA PHE A 122 -12.02 18.10 -1.21
C PHE A 122 -11.38 19.47 -0.96
N ASP A 123 -12.07 20.28 -0.16
CA ASP A 123 -11.55 21.56 0.30
C ASP A 123 -11.17 21.47 1.79
N TYR A 124 -9.91 21.78 2.11
CA TYR A 124 -9.31 21.59 3.42
C TYR A 124 -9.13 22.88 4.18
N ARG A 125 -9.45 22.85 5.48
CA ARG A 125 -9.10 23.87 6.47
C ARG A 125 -7.99 23.36 7.41
N SER A 126 -7.91 22.05 7.61
CA SER A 126 -6.83 21.36 8.30
C SER A 126 -6.69 19.93 7.77
N SER A 127 -5.78 19.12 8.28
CA SER A 127 -5.66 17.71 7.91
C SER A 127 -6.88 16.85 8.29
N THR A 128 -7.73 17.33 9.19
CA THR A 128 -8.91 16.62 9.70
C THR A 128 -10.22 17.41 9.55
N ASP A 129 -10.14 18.71 9.22
CA ASP A 129 -11.28 19.56 8.92
C ASP A 129 -11.30 19.90 7.43
N PHE A 130 -12.25 19.32 6.71
CA PHE A 130 -12.42 19.47 5.28
C PHE A 130 -13.87 19.36 4.87
N VAL A 131 -14.20 19.90 3.71
CA VAL A 131 -15.51 19.75 3.07
C VAL A 131 -15.39 18.65 2.03
N PRO A 132 -16.03 17.47 2.22
CA PRO A 132 -16.04 16.42 1.21
C PRO A 132 -16.71 16.92 -0.07
N ASN A 133 -16.04 16.76 -1.19
CA ASN A 133 -16.59 17.02 -2.51
C ASN A 133 -16.22 15.87 -3.45
N TRP A 134 -17.21 15.07 -3.82
CA TRP A 134 -17.10 13.96 -4.76
C TRP A 134 -17.75 14.38 -6.07
N GLU A 135 -16.97 14.48 -7.11
CA GLU A 135 -17.37 14.98 -8.42
C GLU A 135 -17.44 13.86 -9.46
N THR A 136 -17.95 14.21 -10.62
CA THR A 136 -17.79 13.42 -11.85
C THR A 136 -16.87 14.20 -12.78
N LYS A 137 -15.79 13.55 -13.24
CA LYS A 137 -14.80 14.15 -14.13
C LYS A 137 -14.70 13.36 -15.43
N THR A 138 -14.80 14.05 -16.55
CA THR A 138 -14.59 13.44 -17.87
C THR A 138 -13.26 13.91 -18.45
N VAL A 139 -12.47 12.99 -19.01
CA VAL A 139 -11.20 13.26 -19.69
C VAL A 139 -11.18 12.58 -21.05
N ASP A 140 -10.42 13.17 -21.99
CA ASP A 140 -10.17 12.63 -23.32
C ASP A 140 -8.79 11.99 -23.37
N LEU A 141 -8.73 10.70 -23.64
CA LEU A 141 -7.49 9.93 -23.70
C LEU A 141 -6.55 10.39 -24.83
N THR A 142 -7.06 11.12 -25.85
CA THR A 142 -6.22 11.70 -26.90
C THR A 142 -5.40 12.89 -26.39
N ALA A 143 -5.87 13.54 -25.32
CA ALA A 143 -5.18 14.65 -24.66
C ALA A 143 -4.11 14.19 -23.64
N LEU A 144 -3.98 12.87 -23.38
CA LEU A 144 -3.02 12.34 -22.39
C LEU A 144 -1.58 12.57 -22.85
N ARG A 145 -0.77 13.25 -22.03
CA ARG A 145 0.60 13.69 -22.34
C ARG A 145 1.66 12.82 -21.67
N GLY A 146 1.47 12.43 -20.41
CA GLY A 146 2.47 11.70 -19.66
C GLY A 146 2.04 11.39 -18.23
N ILE A 147 3.00 10.90 -17.46
CA ILE A 147 2.81 10.50 -16.06
C ILE A 147 3.79 11.27 -15.19
N ASP A 148 3.28 11.84 -14.11
CA ASP A 148 4.03 12.44 -13.03
C ASP A 148 3.97 11.55 -11.80
N LEU A 149 5.07 11.51 -11.06
CA LEU A 149 5.18 10.79 -9.81
C LEU A 149 5.42 11.77 -8.67
N PHE A 150 4.53 11.80 -7.70
CA PHE A 150 4.76 12.41 -6.41
C PHE A 150 5.25 11.36 -5.43
N VAL A 151 6.33 11.65 -4.71
CA VAL A 151 6.87 10.80 -3.66
C VAL A 151 6.79 11.56 -2.34
N ASN A 152 5.94 11.11 -1.43
CA ASN A 152 5.60 11.80 -0.20
C ASN A 152 6.32 11.15 0.98
N TYR A 153 6.96 11.97 1.85
CA TYR A 153 7.66 11.53 3.05
C TYR A 153 7.09 12.21 4.29
N TRP A 154 6.93 11.44 5.38
CA TRP A 154 6.47 11.94 6.67
C TRP A 154 7.47 11.65 7.78
N GLY A 155 8.61 12.35 7.72
CA GLY A 155 9.62 12.36 8.79
C GLY A 155 10.65 11.24 8.76
N VAL A 156 10.50 10.20 7.91
CA VAL A 156 11.48 9.11 7.77
C VAL A 156 11.85 8.88 6.31
N ARG A 157 13.15 8.67 6.04
CA ARG A 157 13.66 8.52 4.65
C ARG A 157 13.37 7.15 4.04
N TRP A 158 13.21 6.13 4.86
CA TRP A 158 13.08 4.75 4.39
C TRP A 158 11.65 4.35 3.98
N MET A 159 10.65 5.20 4.24
CA MET A 159 9.25 4.97 3.91
C MET A 159 8.68 6.18 3.17
N ALA A 160 8.01 5.94 2.06
CA ALA A 160 7.35 6.96 1.26
C ALA A 160 6.00 6.44 0.72
N HIS A 161 5.18 7.38 0.27
CA HIS A 161 3.92 7.08 -0.39
C HIS A 161 3.92 7.66 -1.80
N PRO A 162 3.77 6.85 -2.86
CA PRO A 162 3.67 7.34 -4.22
C PRO A 162 2.23 7.77 -4.54
N VAL A 163 2.09 8.94 -5.18
CA VAL A 163 0.89 9.36 -5.89
C VAL A 163 1.24 9.48 -7.36
N VAL A 164 0.49 8.80 -8.22
CA VAL A 164 0.69 8.80 -9.67
C VAL A 164 -0.32 9.74 -10.31
N SER A 165 0.15 10.72 -11.06
CA SER A 165 -0.72 11.69 -11.72
C SER A 165 -0.56 11.62 -13.24
N PHE A 166 -1.68 11.60 -13.93
CA PHE A 166 -1.77 11.57 -15.39
C PHE A 166 -2.13 12.95 -15.90
N GLN A 167 -1.29 13.50 -16.77
CA GLN A 167 -1.50 14.83 -17.35
C GLN A 167 -2.32 14.75 -18.65
N PHE A 168 -3.40 15.51 -18.68
CA PHE A 168 -4.24 15.71 -19.86
C PHE A 168 -4.13 17.15 -20.35
N GLY A 169 -3.72 17.36 -21.61
CA GLY A 169 -3.43 18.70 -22.12
C GLY A 169 -2.32 19.40 -21.34
N ASP A 170 -2.49 20.69 -21.10
CA ASP A 170 -1.44 21.52 -20.51
C ASP A 170 -1.59 21.68 -18.98
N SER A 171 -2.81 21.57 -18.44
CA SER A 171 -3.08 21.90 -17.04
C SER A 171 -3.99 20.92 -16.31
N ASP A 172 -4.64 19.99 -17.02
CA ASP A 172 -5.57 19.06 -16.40
C ASP A 172 -4.86 17.77 -15.93
N HIS A 173 -5.20 17.30 -14.74
CA HIS A 173 -4.55 16.16 -14.11
C HIS A 173 -5.57 15.24 -13.44
N VAL A 174 -5.27 13.94 -13.48
CA VAL A 174 -5.98 12.91 -12.72
C VAL A 174 -4.96 12.18 -11.86
N ALA A 175 -5.04 12.39 -10.57
CA ALA A 175 -4.12 11.77 -9.61
C ALA A 175 -4.73 10.52 -8.98
N PHE A 176 -3.90 9.49 -8.79
CA PHE A 176 -4.24 8.23 -8.14
C PHE A 176 -3.38 8.05 -6.89
N SER A 177 -4.03 7.84 -5.77
CA SER A 177 -3.39 7.46 -4.52
C SER A 177 -3.93 6.11 -4.05
N ILE A 178 -3.05 5.13 -3.90
CA ILE A 178 -3.43 3.77 -3.48
C ILE A 178 -3.28 3.70 -1.97
N GLU A 179 -4.40 3.62 -1.26
CA GLU A 179 -4.47 3.84 0.18
C GLU A 179 -5.00 2.61 0.94
N LEU A 180 -4.67 2.55 2.20
CA LEU A 180 -5.42 1.74 3.14
C LEU A 180 -6.74 2.44 3.51
N ARG A 181 -7.84 1.71 3.47
CA ARG A 181 -9.17 2.20 3.78
C ARG A 181 -9.54 1.85 5.22
N ARG A 182 -9.64 2.87 6.06
CA ARG A 182 -9.95 2.73 7.49
C ARG A 182 -11.42 2.91 7.76
N GLN A 183 -11.94 2.14 8.70
CA GLN A 183 -13.24 2.40 9.30
C GLN A 183 -13.11 3.48 10.37
N VAL A 184 -14.20 4.21 10.64
CA VAL A 184 -14.26 5.22 11.67
C VAL A 184 -13.78 4.66 13.00
N GLY A 185 -12.84 5.36 13.62
CA GLY A 185 -12.21 4.96 14.87
C GLY A 185 -11.18 3.83 14.76
N GLN A 186 -10.73 3.48 13.55
CA GLN A 186 -9.55 2.65 13.37
C GLN A 186 -8.28 3.50 13.34
N GLU A 187 -7.30 3.12 14.17
CA GLU A 187 -5.96 3.71 14.13
C GLU A 187 -5.08 2.99 13.10
N TYR A 188 -4.13 3.71 12.52
CA TYR A 188 -3.12 3.12 11.67
C TYR A 188 -2.11 2.30 12.48
N SER A 189 -1.81 1.11 12.00
CA SER A 189 -0.74 0.26 12.51
C SER A 189 -0.18 -0.57 11.37
N THR A 190 1.14 -0.49 11.16
CA THR A 190 1.85 -1.32 10.17
C THR A 190 1.66 -2.82 10.43
N LEU A 191 1.66 -3.23 11.71
CA LEU A 191 1.41 -4.63 12.07
C LEU A 191 -0.02 -5.05 11.74
N ALA A 192 -1.01 -4.19 11.97
CA ALA A 192 -2.40 -4.47 11.58
C ALA A 192 -2.56 -4.59 10.05
N GLY A 193 -1.76 -3.84 9.29
CA GLY A 193 -1.72 -3.92 7.84
C GLY A 193 -1.19 -5.24 7.25
N LEU A 194 -0.58 -6.11 8.08
CA LEU A 194 -0.22 -7.48 7.69
C LEU A 194 -1.42 -8.44 7.73
N TYR A 195 -2.53 -8.00 8.31
CA TYR A 195 -3.77 -8.77 8.48
C TYR A 195 -4.91 -8.17 7.65
N LYS A 196 -6.06 -8.84 7.63
CA LYS A 196 -7.28 -8.35 6.95
C LYS A 196 -8.00 -7.26 7.78
N THR A 197 -7.27 -6.19 8.13
CA THR A 197 -7.78 -5.12 9.02
C THR A 197 -8.28 -3.92 8.23
N TYR A 198 -7.61 -3.59 7.14
CA TYR A 198 -7.91 -2.41 6.31
C TYR A 198 -8.40 -2.83 4.94
N GLY A 199 -9.34 -2.09 4.38
CA GLY A 199 -9.69 -2.21 2.97
C GLY A 199 -8.58 -1.62 2.09
N LEU A 200 -8.51 -2.06 0.83
CA LEU A 200 -7.74 -1.40 -0.22
C LEU A 200 -8.64 -0.40 -0.94
N ILE A 201 -8.14 0.79 -1.19
CA ILE A 201 -8.84 1.79 -2.01
C ILE A 201 -7.87 2.50 -2.96
N TYR A 202 -8.33 2.79 -4.17
CA TYR A 202 -7.71 3.76 -5.06
C TYR A 202 -8.51 5.05 -4.97
N LEU A 203 -7.91 6.07 -4.37
CA LEU A 203 -8.44 7.42 -4.44
C LEU A 203 -8.07 8.01 -5.79
N VAL A 204 -9.08 8.42 -6.53
CA VAL A 204 -8.91 9.14 -7.79
C VAL A 204 -9.38 10.56 -7.56
N GLY A 205 -8.54 11.54 -7.84
CA GLY A 205 -8.90 12.92 -7.49
C GLY A 205 -8.00 13.97 -8.13
N ASP A 206 -8.31 15.22 -7.81
CA ASP A 206 -7.52 16.37 -8.21
C ASP A 206 -6.22 16.45 -7.40
N GLU A 207 -5.14 16.93 -8.01
CA GLU A 207 -3.88 17.21 -7.29
C GLU A 207 -4.08 18.30 -6.21
N ARG A 208 -4.97 19.25 -6.46
CA ARG A 208 -5.37 20.27 -5.48
C ARG A 208 -5.99 19.65 -4.22
N ASP A 209 -6.50 18.42 -4.29
CA ASP A 209 -6.90 17.64 -3.12
C ASP A 209 -5.74 16.73 -2.66
N LEU A 210 -5.40 15.71 -3.46
CA LEU A 210 -4.54 14.60 -3.05
C LEU A 210 -3.10 15.01 -2.72
N VAL A 211 -2.58 16.07 -3.36
CA VAL A 211 -1.24 16.60 -3.11
C VAL A 211 -1.28 17.71 -2.05
N ARG A 212 -2.19 18.68 -2.20
CA ARG A 212 -2.29 19.85 -1.31
C ARG A 212 -2.53 19.47 0.15
N VAL A 213 -3.38 18.46 0.43
CA VAL A 213 -3.60 18.00 1.80
C VAL A 213 -2.32 17.53 2.47
N ARG A 214 -1.41 16.94 1.70
CA ARG A 214 -0.14 16.39 2.21
C ARG A 214 0.89 17.50 2.44
N THR A 215 1.11 18.38 1.46
CA THR A 215 2.06 19.50 1.57
C THR A 215 1.62 20.53 2.61
N ASN A 216 0.39 21.03 2.49
CA ASN A 216 -0.04 22.24 3.21
C ASN A 216 -0.60 21.92 4.61
N TYR A 217 -1.26 20.78 4.78
CA TYR A 217 -1.97 20.46 6.00
C TYR A 217 -1.33 19.33 6.83
N ARG A 218 -0.80 18.28 6.18
CA ARG A 218 -0.09 17.19 6.88
C ARG A 218 1.40 17.49 7.06
N LYS A 219 1.94 18.48 6.34
CA LYS A 219 3.36 18.90 6.36
C LYS A 219 4.30 17.75 6.00
N GLU A 220 3.92 16.97 5.00
CA GLU A 220 4.75 15.96 4.38
C GLU A 220 5.69 16.61 3.37
N ASP A 221 6.92 16.11 3.22
CA ASP A 221 7.84 16.54 2.16
C ASP A 221 7.47 15.85 0.86
N ILE A 222 7.13 16.59 -0.20
CA ILE A 222 6.68 16.04 -1.48
C ILE A 222 7.65 16.39 -2.60
N TYR A 223 8.08 15.33 -3.29
CA TYR A 223 8.96 15.41 -4.45
C TYR A 223 8.18 15.05 -5.72
N LEU A 224 8.18 15.95 -6.68
CA LEU A 224 7.49 15.80 -7.98
C LEU A 224 8.50 15.48 -9.08
N TYR A 225 8.29 14.36 -9.76
CA TYR A 225 9.11 13.91 -10.87
C TYR A 225 8.28 13.67 -12.12
N ARG A 226 8.75 14.15 -13.28
CA ARG A 226 8.23 13.74 -14.59
C ARG A 226 8.88 12.41 -14.98
N THR A 227 8.06 11.44 -15.41
CA THR A 227 8.57 10.17 -15.94
C THR A 227 8.85 10.25 -17.44
N VAL A 228 9.73 9.38 -17.94
CA VAL A 228 10.02 9.25 -19.38
C VAL A 228 8.90 8.52 -20.15
N THR A 229 7.78 8.24 -19.50
CA THR A 229 6.68 7.44 -20.06
C THR A 229 6.03 8.14 -21.24
N LYS A 230 6.07 7.53 -22.42
CA LYS A 230 5.46 8.06 -23.64
C LYS A 230 3.92 8.01 -23.55
N PRO A 231 3.19 8.91 -24.24
CA PRO A 231 1.71 9.00 -24.17
C PRO A 231 0.98 7.70 -24.43
N ALA A 232 1.41 6.90 -25.43
CA ALA A 232 0.78 5.61 -25.71
C ALA A 232 0.88 4.62 -24.55
N ARG A 233 2.04 4.58 -23.85
CA ARG A 233 2.22 3.75 -22.65
C ARG A 233 1.48 4.34 -21.44
N ALA A 234 1.48 5.67 -21.30
CA ALA A 234 0.71 6.34 -20.26
C ALA A 234 -0.78 6.01 -20.37
N ARG A 235 -1.34 5.99 -21.60
CA ARG A 235 -2.70 5.55 -21.89
C ARG A 235 -2.95 4.10 -21.42
N ALA A 236 -2.04 3.18 -21.74
CA ALA A 236 -2.19 1.78 -21.33
C ALA A 236 -2.18 1.63 -19.80
N ILE A 237 -1.28 2.36 -19.10
CA ILE A 237 -1.19 2.38 -17.65
C ILE A 237 -2.47 3.01 -17.05
N PHE A 238 -2.94 4.14 -17.57
CA PHE A 238 -4.15 4.80 -17.09
C PHE A 238 -5.38 3.87 -17.17
N LEU A 239 -5.57 3.22 -18.32
CA LEU A 239 -6.65 2.25 -18.50
C LEU A 239 -6.52 1.03 -17.57
N ASP A 240 -5.31 0.62 -17.23
CA ASP A 240 -5.07 -0.47 -16.28
C ASP A 240 -5.40 -0.06 -14.84
N TYR A 241 -5.06 1.19 -14.45
CA TYR A 241 -5.51 1.77 -13.18
C TYR A 241 -7.04 1.81 -13.10
N LEU A 242 -7.72 2.26 -14.16
CA LEU A 242 -9.19 2.32 -14.17
C LEU A 242 -9.84 0.95 -14.10
N ARG A 243 -9.25 -0.10 -14.72
CA ARG A 243 -9.72 -1.47 -14.53
C ARG A 243 -9.65 -1.90 -13.07
N SER A 244 -8.56 -1.62 -12.40
CA SER A 244 -8.39 -1.94 -10.97
C SER A 244 -9.34 -1.12 -10.09
N VAL A 245 -9.57 0.13 -10.42
CA VAL A 245 -10.56 0.99 -9.75
C VAL A 245 -11.97 0.38 -9.88
N ASN A 246 -12.37 0.00 -11.09
CA ASN A 246 -13.68 -0.61 -11.35
C ASN A 246 -13.81 -1.98 -10.68
N ASP A 247 -12.75 -2.79 -10.70
CA ASP A 247 -12.74 -4.08 -10.02
C ASP A 247 -12.90 -3.92 -8.51
N LEU A 248 -12.17 -3.03 -7.86
CA LEU A 248 -12.30 -2.74 -6.42
C LEU A 248 -13.65 -2.14 -6.04
N HIS A 249 -14.28 -1.38 -6.94
CA HIS A 249 -15.63 -0.88 -6.73
C HIS A 249 -16.66 -2.01 -6.68
N GLN A 250 -16.49 -3.05 -7.50
CA GLN A 250 -17.38 -4.21 -7.59
C GLN A 250 -16.97 -5.34 -6.63
N HIS A 251 -15.66 -5.57 -6.49
CA HIS A 251 -15.05 -6.64 -5.72
C HIS A 251 -14.05 -6.06 -4.73
N PRO A 252 -14.50 -5.60 -3.54
CA PRO A 252 -13.61 -5.02 -2.55
C PRO A 252 -12.48 -5.99 -2.17
N ALA A 253 -11.31 -5.46 -1.83
CA ALA A 253 -10.14 -6.22 -1.42
C ALA A 253 -9.56 -5.67 -0.12
N PHE A 254 -8.76 -6.50 0.59
CA PHE A 254 -7.98 -6.04 1.73
C PHE A 254 -6.64 -5.45 1.28
N TYR A 255 -6.26 -4.36 1.94
CA TYR A 255 -4.90 -3.85 1.91
C TYR A 255 -3.96 -4.80 2.67
N ASN A 256 -2.72 -4.94 2.19
CA ASN A 256 -1.69 -5.69 2.88
C ASN A 256 -0.32 -5.05 2.68
N GLU A 257 0.39 -4.77 3.78
CA GLU A 257 1.69 -4.08 3.77
C GLU A 257 2.79 -4.76 2.93
N LEU A 258 2.72 -6.08 2.73
CA LEU A 258 3.73 -6.81 1.98
C LEU A 258 3.32 -7.10 0.53
N THR A 259 2.04 -7.41 0.29
CA THR A 259 1.58 -7.98 -0.98
C THR A 259 0.69 -7.05 -1.79
N SER A 260 0.00 -6.10 -1.14
CA SER A 260 -0.96 -5.20 -1.79
C SER A 260 -0.95 -3.82 -1.12
N ASN A 261 0.19 -3.14 -1.18
CA ASN A 261 0.40 -1.77 -0.72
C ASN A 261 0.50 -0.78 -1.89
N CYS A 262 0.71 0.50 -1.58
CA CYS A 262 0.82 1.56 -2.59
C CYS A 262 1.92 1.28 -3.64
N THR A 263 3.10 0.83 -3.23
CA THR A 263 4.25 0.62 -4.13
C THR A 263 4.11 -0.66 -4.93
N THR A 264 3.65 -1.76 -4.31
CA THR A 264 3.46 -3.04 -5.02
C THR A 264 2.39 -2.93 -6.09
N ASN A 265 1.30 -2.20 -5.83
CA ASN A 265 0.25 -1.99 -6.83
C ASN A 265 0.72 -1.07 -7.98
N VAL A 266 1.45 0.02 -7.71
CA VAL A 266 2.07 0.84 -8.79
C VAL A 266 2.96 -0.03 -9.69
N ARG A 267 3.74 -0.95 -9.10
CA ARG A 267 4.57 -1.89 -9.88
C ARG A 267 3.71 -2.84 -10.72
N VAL A 268 2.61 -3.35 -10.20
CA VAL A 268 1.69 -4.23 -10.96
C VAL A 268 1.22 -3.53 -12.23
N HIS A 269 0.75 -2.29 -12.15
CA HIS A 269 0.29 -1.51 -13.32
C HIS A 269 1.40 -1.26 -14.35
N THR A 270 2.60 -0.89 -13.86
CA THR A 270 3.73 -0.64 -14.77
C THR A 270 4.26 -1.91 -15.41
N ALA A 271 4.21 -3.05 -14.73
CA ALA A 271 4.61 -4.35 -15.25
C ALA A 271 3.58 -4.92 -16.23
N ALA A 272 2.28 -4.83 -15.92
CA ALA A 272 1.20 -5.31 -16.79
C ALA A 272 1.19 -4.64 -18.18
N THR A 273 1.69 -3.41 -18.26
CA THR A 273 1.74 -2.62 -19.51
C THR A 273 3.13 -2.54 -20.13
N ALA A 274 4.10 -3.32 -19.64
CA ALA A 274 5.46 -3.32 -20.18
C ALA A 274 5.50 -3.95 -21.59
N THR A 275 6.21 -3.29 -22.51
CA THR A 275 6.52 -3.83 -23.85
C THR A 275 7.85 -4.58 -23.83
N GLY A 276 7.94 -5.68 -23.09
CA GLY A 276 9.17 -6.46 -22.88
C GLY A 276 9.19 -7.08 -21.49
N GLU A 277 10.37 -7.54 -21.07
CA GLU A 277 10.49 -8.07 -19.71
C GLU A 277 10.22 -6.97 -18.67
N PRO A 278 9.38 -7.24 -17.65
CA PRO A 278 9.16 -6.28 -16.58
C PRO A 278 10.47 -6.01 -15.83
N PRO A 279 10.67 -4.80 -15.28
CA PRO A 279 11.86 -4.46 -14.51
C PRO A 279 12.12 -5.49 -13.41
N PRO A 280 13.39 -5.91 -13.20
CA PRO A 280 13.74 -6.88 -12.17
C PRO A 280 13.29 -6.38 -10.79
N TRP A 281 13.06 -7.33 -9.89
CA TRP A 281 12.73 -7.01 -8.51
C TRP A 281 13.88 -6.23 -7.85
N ASP A 282 13.54 -5.23 -7.05
CA ASP A 282 14.48 -4.40 -6.32
C ASP A 282 13.99 -4.27 -4.87
N TRP A 283 14.89 -4.41 -3.90
CA TRP A 283 14.56 -4.29 -2.47
C TRP A 283 13.97 -2.92 -2.09
N ARG A 284 14.27 -1.86 -2.87
CA ARG A 284 13.71 -0.52 -2.73
C ARG A 284 12.20 -0.44 -3.02
N MET A 285 11.61 -1.52 -3.50
CA MET A 285 10.15 -1.65 -3.58
C MET A 285 9.53 -2.00 -2.23
N LEU A 286 10.27 -2.64 -1.32
CA LEU A 286 9.84 -2.89 0.06
C LEU A 286 10.18 -1.70 0.97
N ILE A 287 11.38 -1.14 0.82
CA ILE A 287 11.82 0.07 1.52
C ILE A 287 11.64 1.25 0.56
N ASN A 288 10.39 1.58 0.31
CA ASN A 288 9.96 2.43 -0.80
C ASN A 288 10.38 3.90 -0.70
N GLY A 289 10.92 4.32 0.42
CA GLY A 289 11.54 5.63 0.58
C GLY A 289 12.79 5.87 -0.30
N TYR A 290 13.28 4.83 -0.99
CA TYR A 290 14.36 4.91 -1.98
C TYR A 290 13.88 4.65 -3.41
N ALA A 291 12.56 4.63 -3.63
CA ALA A 291 11.99 4.36 -4.94
C ALA A 291 12.32 5.45 -5.97
N ASP A 292 12.37 6.71 -5.56
CA ASP A 292 12.78 7.85 -6.40
C ASP A 292 14.21 7.66 -6.94
N GLN A 293 15.14 7.26 -6.09
CA GLN A 293 16.52 6.96 -6.48
C GLN A 293 16.59 5.75 -7.41
N MET A 294 15.82 4.71 -7.13
CA MET A 294 15.75 3.52 -8.00
C MET A 294 15.27 3.89 -9.41
N LEU A 295 14.22 4.69 -9.52
CA LEU A 295 13.67 5.13 -10.80
C LEU A 295 14.68 6.03 -11.55
N TYR A 296 15.37 6.91 -10.84
CA TYR A 296 16.44 7.72 -11.42
C TYR A 296 17.57 6.86 -12.00
N GLU A 297 18.07 5.88 -11.24
CA GLU A 297 19.15 4.98 -11.67
C GLU A 297 18.76 4.11 -12.88
N ARG A 298 17.47 3.82 -13.03
CA ARG A 298 16.90 3.11 -14.19
C ARG A 298 16.69 4.01 -15.41
N GLY A 299 16.82 5.32 -15.25
CA GLY A 299 16.51 6.29 -16.31
C GLY A 299 15.01 6.46 -16.56
N ASP A 300 14.16 6.16 -15.57
CA ASP A 300 12.70 6.29 -15.65
C ASP A 300 12.21 7.72 -15.38
N LEU A 301 13.10 8.60 -14.85
CA LEU A 301 12.79 10.00 -14.54
C LEU A 301 13.45 10.94 -15.55
N ILE A 302 12.76 12.05 -15.90
CA ILE A 302 13.34 13.10 -16.72
C ILE A 302 14.26 13.96 -15.86
N GLY A 303 15.49 14.20 -16.36
CA GLY A 303 16.49 15.07 -15.76
C GLY A 303 17.90 14.52 -15.97
N GLN A 304 18.84 15.41 -16.29
CA GLN A 304 20.26 15.04 -16.52
C GLN A 304 21.17 15.47 -15.37
N LEU A 305 20.60 15.95 -14.26
CA LEU A 305 21.33 16.34 -13.07
C LEU A 305 21.74 15.11 -12.24
N ALA A 306 22.74 15.27 -11.38
CA ALA A 306 22.97 14.30 -10.32
C ALA A 306 21.70 14.12 -9.45
N PHE A 307 21.46 12.90 -8.95
CA PHE A 307 20.23 12.60 -8.22
C PHE A 307 19.93 13.56 -7.05
N ALA A 308 20.97 13.96 -6.32
CA ALA A 308 20.83 14.89 -5.20
C ALA A 308 20.28 16.26 -5.63
N ASP A 309 20.75 16.78 -6.78
CA ASP A 309 20.33 18.05 -7.32
C ASP A 309 18.94 17.96 -7.95
N LEU A 310 18.66 16.85 -8.69
CA LEU A 310 17.32 16.57 -9.21
C LEU A 310 16.30 16.51 -8.07
N ARG A 311 16.62 15.77 -7.00
CA ARG A 311 15.75 15.63 -5.82
C ARG A 311 15.52 16.97 -5.13
N LYS A 312 16.55 17.81 -4.99
CA LYS A 312 16.41 19.15 -4.39
C LYS A 312 15.45 20.03 -5.19
N GLN A 313 15.49 19.97 -6.53
CA GLN A 313 14.59 20.74 -7.39
C GLN A 313 13.18 20.14 -7.46
N ALA A 314 13.04 18.84 -7.22
CA ALA A 314 11.76 18.15 -7.21
C ALA A 314 10.91 18.47 -5.97
N LEU A 315 11.46 19.04 -4.90
CA LEU A 315 10.72 19.41 -3.70
C LEU A 315 9.76 20.56 -4.00
N VAL A 316 8.44 20.33 -3.82
CA VAL A 316 7.38 21.26 -4.23
C VAL A 316 6.63 21.92 -3.08
N ASP A 317 6.98 21.67 -1.83
CA ASP A 317 6.23 22.12 -0.65
C ASP A 317 6.01 23.62 -0.60
N GLU A 318 7.06 24.42 -0.83
CA GLU A 318 6.92 25.88 -0.79
C GLU A 318 6.07 26.42 -1.96
N LYS A 319 6.15 25.78 -3.14
CA LYS A 319 5.30 26.10 -4.29
C LYS A 319 3.84 25.75 -4.01
N ALA A 320 3.61 24.58 -3.40
CA ALA A 320 2.28 24.12 -3.03
C ALA A 320 1.65 25.03 -1.96
N LYS A 321 2.43 25.48 -0.97
CA LYS A 321 1.95 26.45 0.04
C LYS A 321 1.60 27.79 -0.61
N ALA A 322 2.43 28.30 -1.53
CA ALA A 322 2.19 29.53 -2.25
C ALA A 322 0.95 29.45 -3.18
N ALA A 323 0.62 28.27 -3.66
CA ALA A 323 -0.53 28.00 -4.54
C ALA A 323 -1.75 27.44 -3.80
N ASN A 324 -1.84 27.56 -2.47
CA ASN A 324 -2.87 26.89 -1.66
C ASN A 324 -4.30 27.05 -2.20
N ASP A 325 -4.68 28.27 -2.57
CA ASP A 325 -6.03 28.61 -3.03
C ASP A 325 -6.07 28.91 -4.55
N ASP A 326 -4.97 28.65 -5.25
CA ASP A 326 -4.87 28.90 -6.68
C ASP A 326 -5.61 27.79 -7.47
N PRO A 327 -6.56 28.14 -8.35
CA PRO A 327 -7.24 27.18 -9.21
C PRO A 327 -6.26 26.44 -10.15
N ASP A 328 -5.14 27.08 -10.48
CA ASP A 328 -4.06 26.52 -11.31
C ASP A 328 -2.99 25.78 -10.46
N PHE A 329 -3.36 25.24 -9.29
CA PHE A 329 -2.46 24.57 -8.35
C PHE A 329 -1.49 23.62 -9.05
N SER A 330 -1.99 22.73 -9.90
CA SER A 330 -1.19 21.72 -10.61
C SER A 330 -0.12 22.35 -11.51
N ARG A 331 -0.41 23.45 -12.19
CA ARG A 331 0.55 24.19 -12.99
C ARG A 331 1.57 24.92 -12.09
N ARG A 332 1.11 25.55 -11.02
CA ARG A 332 1.96 26.33 -10.11
C ARG A 332 3.01 25.50 -9.40
N ILE A 333 2.69 24.28 -8.98
CA ILE A 333 3.66 23.40 -8.31
C ILE A 333 4.75 22.89 -9.27
N ARG A 334 4.52 22.96 -10.59
CA ARG A 334 5.47 22.55 -11.65
C ARG A 334 6.40 23.66 -12.11
N ASP A 335 6.11 24.93 -11.79
CA ASP A 335 6.91 26.07 -12.21
C ASP A 335 8.40 25.91 -11.80
N GLY A 336 9.30 25.78 -12.80
CA GLY A 336 10.74 25.61 -12.58
C GLY A 336 11.15 24.26 -11.99
N VAL A 337 10.28 23.25 -11.99
CA VAL A 337 10.66 21.85 -11.74
C VAL A 337 11.16 21.21 -13.03
N ILE A 338 12.24 20.42 -12.96
CA ILE A 338 12.83 19.80 -14.15
C ILE A 338 11.85 18.80 -14.78
N GLY A 339 11.69 18.90 -16.08
CA GLY A 339 10.83 18.05 -16.88
C GLY A 339 9.45 18.63 -17.19
N PHE A 340 9.18 19.85 -16.68
CA PHE A 340 7.89 20.54 -16.86
C PHE A 340 8.03 21.87 -17.59
#